data_1311fb96cff781538449893ac6e8900c
#
_entry.id   1311fb96cff781538449893ac6e8900c
#
_cell.length_a   1.000
_cell.length_b   1.000
_cell.length_c   1.000
_cell.angle_alpha   90.00
_cell.angle_beta   90.00
_cell.angle_gamma   90.00
#
_symmetry.space_group_name_H-M   'P 1'
#
loop_
_entity.id
_entity.type
_entity.pdbx_description
1 polymer ?
#
loop_
_entity_poly.entity_id
_entity_poly.type
_entity_poly.pdbx_seq_one_letter_code
_entity_poly.pdbx_strand_id
1 'polypeptide(L)' 'MSVKRDDELMFYTECWRELRSFLTEVVRDNTGEYPFAKDVLNLMRSIERKYEG' A
#
# COMPACT_ATOMS: atom_id res chain seq x y z
N MET A 1 -20.29 -4.15 18.08
CA MET A 1 -19.73 -3.57 18.29
C MET A 1 -18.96 -3.18 17.47
N SER A 2 -18.67 -3.47 16.75
CA SER A 2 -17.80 -3.12 16.06
C SER A 2 -18.02 -2.54 14.79
N VAL A 3 -19.08 -1.89 14.51
CA VAL A 3 -19.32 -1.15 13.29
C VAL A 3 -18.21 -0.16 13.06
N LYS A 4 -17.82 0.52 14.16
CA LYS A 4 -16.78 1.48 14.09
C LYS A 4 -15.47 0.84 13.69
N ARG A 5 -15.22 -0.35 14.17
CA ARG A 5 -14.01 -1.06 13.89
C ARG A 5 -13.94 -1.49 12.44
N ASP A 6 -15.08 -1.92 11.88
CA ASP A 6 -15.13 -2.30 10.48
C ASP A 6 -14.86 -1.10 9.58
N ASP A 7 -15.39 0.06 9.97
CA ASP A 7 -15.15 1.28 9.21
C ASP A 7 -13.68 1.65 9.20
N GLU A 8 -13.02 1.48 10.34
CA GLU A 8 -11.60 1.78 10.42
C GLU A 8 -10.79 0.83 9.54
N LEU A 9 -11.15 -0.44 9.54
CA LEU A 9 -10.46 -1.41 8.70
C LEU A 9 -10.62 -1.07 7.23
N MET A 10 -11.83 -0.67 6.84
CA MET A 10 -12.07 -0.28 5.45
C MET A 10 -11.26 0.96 5.10
N PHE A 11 -11.21 1.91 6.01
CA PHE A 11 -10.46 3.13 5.79
C PHE A 11 -8.97 2.82 5.52
N TYR A 12 -8.38 2.00 6.38
CA TYR A 12 -6.97 1.67 6.22
C TYR A 12 -6.73 0.82 4.98
N THR A 13 -7.68 -0.05 4.65
CA THR A 13 -7.56 -0.87 3.45
C THR A 13 -7.53 0.01 2.20
N GLU A 14 -8.38 1.02 2.16
CA GLU A 14 -8.41 1.90 1.01
C GLU A 14 -7.18 2.78 0.93
N CYS A 15 -6.73 3.27 2.08
CA CYS A 15 -5.49 4.04 2.11
C CYS A 15 -4.32 3.21 1.59
N TRP A 16 -4.27 1.95 2.00
CA TRP A 16 -3.22 1.04 1.58
C TRP A 16 -3.27 0.81 0.08
N ARG A 17 -4.47 0.60 -0.46
CA ARG A 17 -4.63 0.39 -1.88
C ARG A 17 -4.20 1.59 -2.69
N GLU A 18 -4.60 2.77 -2.25
CA GLU A 18 -4.24 3.97 -2.98
C GLU A 18 -2.74 4.21 -2.96
N LEU A 19 -2.13 4.01 -1.81
CA LEU A 19 -0.69 4.16 -1.70
C LEU A 19 0.01 3.17 -2.61
N ARG A 20 -0.46 1.93 -2.61
CA ARG A 20 0.14 0.90 -3.45
C ARG A 20 0.01 1.23 -4.93
N SER A 21 -1.18 1.71 -5.34
CA SER A 21 -1.39 2.10 -6.72
C SER A 21 -0.47 3.24 -7.12
N PHE A 22 -0.37 4.24 -6.25
CA PHE A 22 0.49 5.37 -6.51
C PHE A 22 1.93 4.92 -6.71
N LEU A 23 2.43 4.11 -5.79
CA LEU A 23 3.81 3.64 -5.87
C LEU A 23 4.03 2.76 -7.10
N THR A 24 3.04 1.94 -7.44
CA THR A 24 3.14 1.09 -8.63
C THR A 24 3.29 1.93 -9.88
N GLU A 25 2.51 2.99 -9.98
CA GLU A 25 2.58 3.86 -11.15
C GLU A 25 3.89 4.62 -11.19
N VAL A 26 4.36 5.08 -10.05
CA VAL A 26 5.61 5.80 -9.98
C VAL A 26 6.77 4.92 -10.45
N VAL A 27 6.78 3.67 -10.00
CA VAL A 27 7.83 2.74 -10.39
C VAL A 27 7.73 2.42 -11.88
N ARG A 28 6.51 2.26 -12.37
CA ARG A 28 6.32 1.94 -13.78
C ARG A 28 6.74 3.07 -14.69
N ASP A 29 6.42 4.30 -14.28
CA ASP A 29 6.77 5.45 -15.10
C ASP A 29 8.25 5.78 -15.04
N ASN A 30 8.91 5.38 -13.95
CA ASN A 30 10.35 5.57 -13.81
C ASN A 30 10.72 7.03 -13.97
N THR A 31 9.97 7.90 -13.31
CA THR A 31 10.19 9.33 -13.45
C THR A 31 11.43 9.82 -12.71
N GLY A 32 11.89 9.06 -11.73
CA GLY A 32 13.04 9.47 -10.95
C GLY A 32 12.72 10.43 -9.82
N GLU A 33 11.46 10.83 -9.70
CA GLU A 33 11.08 11.75 -8.64
C GLU A 33 11.00 11.07 -7.28
N TYR A 34 10.78 9.77 -7.29
CA TYR A 34 10.63 9.03 -6.04
C TYR A 34 11.56 7.82 -6.07
N PRO A 35 12.85 8.05 -5.80
CA PRO A 35 13.84 6.97 -5.96
C PRO A 35 13.61 5.79 -5.02
N PHE A 36 12.91 6.01 -3.89
CA PHE A 36 12.67 4.94 -2.95
C PHE A 36 11.31 4.26 -3.13
N ALA A 37 10.57 4.64 -4.16
CA ALA A 37 9.23 4.07 -4.37
C ALA A 37 9.29 2.56 -4.54
N LYS A 38 10.27 2.06 -5.26
CA LYS A 38 10.39 0.64 -5.49
C LYS A 38 10.66 -0.11 -4.20
N ASP A 39 11.51 0.46 -3.34
CA ASP A 39 11.82 -0.17 -2.07
C ASP A 39 10.60 -0.20 -1.16
N VAL A 40 9.85 0.90 -1.13
CA VAL A 40 8.64 0.95 -0.32
C VAL A 40 7.60 -0.04 -0.83
N LEU A 41 7.45 -0.14 -2.15
CA LEU A 41 6.50 -1.07 -2.74
C LEU A 41 6.86 -2.51 -2.40
N ASN A 42 8.16 -2.84 -2.45
CA ASN A 42 8.62 -4.18 -2.08
C ASN A 42 8.34 -4.47 -0.61
N LEU A 43 8.53 -3.47 0.24
CA LEU A 43 8.24 -3.61 1.65
C LEU A 43 6.76 -3.86 1.87
N MET A 44 5.90 -3.14 1.14
CA MET A 44 4.46 -3.33 1.24
C MET A 44 4.07 -4.75 0.84
N ARG A 45 4.67 -5.27 -0.21
CA ARG A 45 4.41 -6.64 -0.64
C ARG A 45 4.83 -7.65 0.41
N SER A 46 5.96 -7.41 1.05
CA SER A 46 6.43 -8.29 2.11
C SER A 46 5.46 -8.31 3.28
N ILE A 47 4.96 -7.14 3.64
CA ILE A 47 4.01 -7.03 4.74
C ILE A 47 2.71 -7.75 4.40
N GLU A 48 2.23 -7.55 3.17
CA GLU A 48 1.00 -8.21 2.74
C GLU A 48 1.14 -9.72 2.78
N ARG A 49 2.28 -10.21 2.32
CA ARG A 49 2.52 -11.64 2.31
C ARG A 49 2.57 -12.19 3.74
N LYS A 50 3.16 -11.44 4.64
CA LYS A 50 3.26 -11.85 6.02
C LYS A 50 1.90 -12.06 6.66
N TYR A 51 0.95 -11.17 6.36
CA TYR A 51 -0.37 -11.23 6.97
C TYR A 51 -1.38 -12.02 6.17
N GLU A 52 -1.08 -12.35 4.94
CA GLU A 52 -1.97 -13.21 4.18
C GLU A 52 -1.82 -14.65 4.59
N GLY A 53 -0.77 -14.95 5.19
CA GLY A 53 -0.59 -16.24 5.67
C GLY A 53 0.18 -17.14 4.84
#